data_ac18290db54acee4c595d99a236b773c
#
_entry.id   ac18290db54acee4c595d99a236b773c
#
_cell.length_a   1.000
_cell.length_b   1.000
_cell.length_c   1.000
_cell.angle_alpha   90.00
_cell.angle_beta   90.00
_cell.angle_gamma   90.00
#
_symmetry.space_group_name_H-M   'P 1'
#
loop_
_entity.id
_entity.type
_entity.pdbx_description
1 polymer ?
#
loop_
_entity_poly.entity_id
_entity_poly.type
_entity_poly.pdbx_seq_one_letter_code
_entity_poly.pdbx_strand_id
1 'polypeptide(L)' 'MKKIGFEALIFDVHTRSLRSGDKSTRIILEIDSPSDTLINKINELHKPDRLVGVAIVEIPKK' A
#
# COMPACT_ATOMS: atom_id res chain seq x y z
N MET A 1 -5.98 16.98 -5.62
CA MET A 1 -5.17 15.87 -5.08
C MET A 1 -6.10 14.76 -4.57
N LYS A 2 -5.93 13.57 -5.08
CA LYS A 2 -6.74 12.44 -4.64
C LYS A 2 -6.19 11.88 -3.33
N LYS A 3 -7.10 11.58 -2.41
CA LYS A 3 -6.75 11.14 -1.08
C LYS A 3 -7.63 9.97 -0.68
N ILE A 4 -7.04 8.95 -0.07
CA ILE A 4 -7.79 7.79 0.37
C ILE A 4 -7.18 7.30 1.68
N GLY A 5 -8.04 6.89 2.61
CA GLY A 5 -7.60 6.31 3.87
C GLY A 5 -8.32 5.00 4.10
N PHE A 6 -7.62 4.03 4.68
CA PHE A 6 -8.21 2.72 4.98
C PHE A 6 -7.37 2.02 6.05
N GLU A 7 -7.98 1.02 6.68
CA GLU A 7 -7.29 0.14 7.60
C GLU A 7 -6.91 -1.14 6.88
N ALA A 8 -5.71 -1.62 7.14
CA ALA A 8 -5.21 -2.82 6.49
C ALA A 8 -4.22 -3.54 7.37
N LEU A 9 -4.03 -4.82 7.08
CA LEU A 9 -3.02 -5.64 7.72
C LEU A 9 -1.81 -5.70 6.78
N ILE A 10 -0.62 -5.55 7.31
CA ILE A 10 0.58 -5.79 6.51
C ILE A 10 0.73 -7.29 6.37
N PHE A 11 0.44 -7.81 5.19
CA PHE A 11 0.46 -9.24 4.92
C PHE A 11 1.88 -9.75 4.73
N ASP A 12 2.69 -8.99 4.01
CA ASP A 12 4.05 -9.41 3.70
C ASP A 12 4.93 -8.19 3.44
N VAL A 13 6.21 -8.32 3.82
CA VAL A 13 7.23 -7.32 3.52
C VAL A 13 8.41 -8.08 2.91
N HIS A 14 8.78 -7.73 1.70
CA HIS A 14 9.85 -8.40 0.98
C HIS A 14 10.86 -7.38 0.47
N THR A 15 12.10 -7.52 0.91
CA THR A 15 13.19 -6.66 0.49
C THR A 15 14.21 -7.48 -0.27
N ARG A 16 14.66 -6.95 -1.41
CA ARG A 16 15.72 -7.59 -2.17
C ARG A 16 16.76 -6.56 -2.60
N SER A 17 18.00 -7.02 -2.74
CA SER A 17 19.08 -6.19 -3.24
C SER A 17 19.11 -6.27 -4.76
N LEU A 18 19.34 -5.12 -5.40
CA LEU A 18 19.49 -5.04 -6.84
C LEU A 18 20.97 -5.04 -7.19
N ARG A 19 21.29 -5.36 -8.45
CA ARG A 19 22.69 -5.39 -8.92
C ARG A 19 23.38 -4.05 -8.78
N SER A 20 22.62 -2.98 -8.85
CA SER A 20 23.15 -1.62 -8.70
C SER A 20 23.55 -1.27 -7.26
N GLY A 21 23.29 -2.18 -6.31
CA GLY A 21 23.54 -1.91 -4.90
C GLY A 21 22.33 -1.29 -4.19
N ASP A 22 21.32 -0.91 -4.93
CA ASP A 22 20.09 -0.39 -4.36
C ASP A 22 19.23 -1.52 -3.77
N LYS A 23 18.31 -1.16 -2.90
CA LYS A 23 17.36 -2.10 -2.34
C LYS A 23 15.96 -1.75 -2.80
N SER A 24 15.18 -2.78 -3.07
CA SER A 24 13.77 -2.62 -3.41
C SER A 24 12.93 -3.37 -2.39
N THR A 25 11.95 -2.69 -1.81
CA THR A 25 11.06 -3.28 -0.82
C THR A 25 9.64 -3.30 -1.34
N ARG A 26 9.01 -4.45 -1.25
CA ARG A 26 7.61 -4.62 -1.64
C ARG A 26 6.79 -4.89 -0.38
N ILE A 27 5.75 -4.10 -0.20
CA ILE A 27 4.85 -4.26 0.94
C ILE A 27 3.49 -4.68 0.41
N ILE A 28 2.95 -5.77 0.94
CA ILE A 28 1.64 -6.27 0.56
C ILE A 28 0.68 -6.03 1.71
N LEU A 29 -0.38 -5.29 1.41
CA LEU A 29 -1.42 -4.96 2.39
C LEU A 29 -2.68 -5.75 2.09
N GLU A 30 -3.34 -6.21 3.14
CA GLU A 30 -4.62 -6.91 3.03
C GLU A 30 -5.69 -6.07 3.70
N ILE A 31 -6.74 -5.78 2.96
CA ILE A 31 -7.89 -5.02 3.44
C ILE A 31 -9.04 -5.99 3.63
N ASP A 32 -9.54 -6.08 4.86
CA ASP A 32 -10.66 -6.98 5.15
C ASP A 32 -11.97 -6.29 4.80
N SER A 33 -12.81 -7.00 4.04
CA SER A 33 -14.16 -6.53 3.65
C SER A 33 -14.17 -5.12 3.05
N PRO A 34 -13.36 -4.87 2.00
CA PRO A 34 -13.32 -3.54 1.39
C PRO A 34 -14.63 -3.23 0.66
N SER A 35 -15.03 -1.96 0.69
CA SER A 35 -16.17 -1.52 -0.11
C SER A 35 -15.78 -1.37 -1.57
N ASP A 36 -16.75 -1.46 -2.47
CA ASP A 36 -16.50 -1.27 -3.89
C ASP A 36 -15.95 0.12 -4.17
N THR A 37 -16.41 1.12 -3.45
CA THR A 37 -15.91 2.49 -3.58
C THR A 37 -14.43 2.57 -3.25
N LEU A 38 -14.00 1.89 -2.18
CA LEU A 38 -12.59 1.86 -1.80
C LEU A 38 -11.74 1.17 -2.86
N ILE A 39 -12.20 0.03 -3.37
CA ILE A 39 -11.50 -0.71 -4.41
C ILE A 39 -11.32 0.15 -5.65
N ASN A 40 -12.38 0.85 -6.07
CA ASN A 40 -12.34 1.70 -7.24
C ASN A 40 -11.36 2.86 -7.07
N LYS A 41 -11.32 3.47 -5.89
CA LYS A 41 -10.39 4.56 -5.61
C LYS A 41 -8.94 4.09 -5.64
N ILE A 42 -8.66 2.92 -5.10
CA ILE A 42 -7.32 2.36 -5.14
C ILE A 42 -6.90 2.09 -6.58
N ASN A 43 -7.81 1.52 -7.38
CA ASN A 43 -7.52 1.25 -8.79
C ASN A 43 -7.27 2.52 -9.60
N GLU A 44 -7.93 3.62 -9.25
CA GLU A 44 -7.66 4.91 -9.90
C GLU A 44 -6.24 5.39 -9.66
N LEU A 45 -5.66 5.06 -8.49
CA LEU A 45 -4.31 5.46 -8.14
C LEU A 45 -3.27 4.48 -8.66
N HIS A 46 -3.69 3.30 -9.09
CA HIS A 46 -2.80 2.27 -9.59
C HIS A 46 -2.46 2.51 -11.05
N LYS A 47 -1.45 3.32 -11.29
CA LYS A 47 -0.95 3.63 -12.63
C LYS A 47 0.55 3.37 -12.68
N PRO A 48 1.09 2.89 -13.81
CA PRO A 48 2.51 2.49 -13.88
C PRO A 48 3.50 3.58 -13.54
N ASP A 49 3.20 4.81 -13.88
CA ASP A 49 4.11 5.94 -13.69
C ASP A 49 3.67 6.92 -12.61
N ARG A 50 2.72 6.53 -11.79
CA ARG A 50 2.20 7.40 -10.75
C ARG A 50 2.76 7.01 -9.40
N LEU A 51 3.36 7.98 -8.71
CA LEU A 51 3.82 7.79 -7.34
C LEU A 51 2.76 8.25 -6.36
N VAL A 52 2.65 7.54 -5.26
CA VAL A 52 1.74 7.91 -4.19
C VAL A 52 2.53 8.01 -2.89
N GLY A 53 2.11 8.91 -2.01
CA GLY A 53 2.67 8.99 -0.68
C GLY A 53 1.97 7.99 0.23
N VAL A 54 2.73 7.27 1.05
CA VAL A 54 2.18 6.27 1.95
C VAL A 54 2.62 6.56 3.37
N ALA A 55 1.66 6.54 4.30
CA ALA A 55 1.94 6.66 5.72
C ALA A 55 1.33 5.47 6.44
N ILE A 56 2.10 4.87 7.35
CA ILE A 56 1.65 3.70 8.10
C ILE A 56 1.58 4.08 9.58
N VAL A 57 0.41 3.89 10.17
CA VAL A 57 0.18 4.20 11.58
C VAL A 57 -0.42 2.97 12.24
N GLU A 58 0.19 2.55 13.35
CA GLU A 58 -0.33 1.42 14.09
C GLU A 58 -1.64 1.78 14.78
N ILE A 59 -2.63 0.89 14.63
CA ILE A 59 -3.91 1.04 15.30
C ILE A 59 -3.90 0.09 16.50
N PRO A 60 -3.96 0.61 17.72
CA PRO A 60 -3.93 -0.27 18.90
C PRO A 60 -5.18 -1.12 18.98
N LYS A 61 -4.98 -2.38 19.31
CA LYS A 61 -6.10 -3.28 19.59
C LYS A 61 -6.51 -3.13 21.04
N LYS A 62 -7.81 -3.12 21.24
CA LYS A 62 -8.34 -3.14 22.59
C LYS A 62 -8.45 -4.56 23.13
#